data_577c1ea2f373eff254a38dc6935f663f
#
_entry.id   577c1ea2f373eff254a38dc6935f663f
#
_cell.length_a   1.000
_cell.length_b   1.000
_cell.length_c   1.000
_cell.angle_alpha   90.00
_cell.angle_beta   90.00
_cell.angle_gamma   90.00
#
_symmetry.space_group_name_H-M   'P 1'
#
loop_
_entity.id
_entity.type
_entity.pdbx_description
1 polymer ?
#
loop_
_entity_poly.entity_id
_entity_poly.type
_entity_poly.pdbx_seq_one_letter_code
_entity_poly.pdbx_strand_id
1 'polypeptide(L)'
;MIKRIFLITILFVSFNFQAQEGTSSPYSFYGIGSLKFKGTTENRAMGGLSIYNDSIHMNFRNPASYVGKNLFSFNNEARLVKFTVGIGHSDTKLETSNASDNTTTTTFDYLGLNVPMGKFGMGFGLIPHSSVGYKLESRNSIDSLQYKYSGNGGLNKVFLGFGYLISDNISIGVDARYNFGNIQNNALEFLYDDEQLPLDYQAREINRSDLSGINYNLGISYNAVFNEKTQLVSSLTYSPGYNLKSKNKRTFASVIVNDSGIEYPINEIEVDLLSLDLEETDLKMPSKMSIGLGIGSIRNWFVGSEYTMIKSSVFSSDLLDIENATFEDSSILSIGGFYIPDYNSFNKVWQRVVYRSGIYFEKTGLNINNQSIKEFGISFGLGIPVGRLFSNLNSVVEIGRRGTTNENLVKENFVNFQLSLSLNDRWFVKRKYN
;
A
#
# COMPACT_ATOMS: atom_id res chain seq x y z
N MET A 1 -18.10 9.85 29.58
CA MET A 1 -17.12 10.60 28.76
C MET A 1 -16.84 9.93 27.43
N ILE A 2 -16.48 8.66 27.38
CA ILE A 2 -16.17 7.89 26.14
C ILE A 2 -17.35 7.90 25.14
N LYS A 3 -18.60 7.71 25.55
CA LYS A 3 -19.78 7.79 24.67
C LYS A 3 -19.94 9.15 23.98
N ARG A 4 -19.58 10.25 24.64
CA ARG A 4 -19.65 11.61 24.06
C ARG A 4 -18.52 11.87 23.09
N ILE A 5 -17.32 11.35 23.36
CA ILE A 5 -16.17 11.41 22.44
C ILE A 5 -16.47 10.59 21.19
N PHE A 6 -17.03 9.37 21.34
CA PHE A 6 -17.43 8.51 20.23
C PHE A 6 -18.51 9.16 19.35
N LEU A 7 -19.50 9.86 19.96
CA LEU A 7 -20.53 10.58 19.22
C LEU A 7 -19.99 11.81 18.46
N ILE A 8 -19.03 12.53 19.06
CA ILE A 8 -18.33 13.66 18.41
C ILE A 8 -17.46 13.16 17.27
N THR A 9 -16.78 12.02 17.45
CA THR A 9 -15.96 11.41 16.37
C THR A 9 -16.84 10.95 15.20
N ILE A 10 -18.01 10.36 15.45
CA ILE A 10 -18.98 9.99 14.39
C ILE A 10 -19.50 11.24 13.67
N LEU A 11 -19.75 12.35 14.38
CA LEU A 11 -20.22 13.60 13.78
C LEU A 11 -19.16 14.25 12.88
N PHE A 12 -17.86 14.12 13.23
CA PHE A 12 -16.75 14.58 12.37
C PHE A 12 -16.51 13.69 11.15
N VAL A 13 -16.88 12.41 11.21
CA VAL A 13 -16.73 11.46 10.09
C VAL A 13 -17.83 11.66 9.02
N SER A 14 -18.92 12.36 9.32
CA SER A 14 -20.00 12.64 8.35
C SER A 14 -19.72 13.80 7.39
N PHE A 15 -18.56 14.45 7.46
CA PHE A 15 -18.19 15.51 6.52
C PHE A 15 -17.60 14.90 5.24
N ASN A 16 -18.44 14.85 4.19
CA ASN A 16 -18.09 14.73 2.78
C ASN A 16 -17.01 13.68 2.44
N PHE A 17 -17.35 12.40 2.56
CA PHE A 17 -16.66 11.38 1.81
C PHE A 17 -17.03 11.50 0.33
N GLN A 18 -16.41 12.40 -0.39
CA GLN A 18 -16.19 12.20 -1.81
C GLN A 18 -15.28 11.00 -1.94
N ALA A 19 -15.63 10.03 -2.77
CA ALA A 19 -14.76 8.92 -3.09
C ALA A 19 -13.48 9.49 -3.73
N GLN A 20 -12.46 9.77 -2.89
CA GLN A 20 -11.19 10.30 -3.36
C GLN A 20 -10.45 9.19 -4.09
N GLU A 21 -9.90 9.52 -5.25
CA GLU A 21 -8.97 8.65 -5.97
C GLU A 21 -7.86 8.24 -5.00
N GLY A 22 -7.50 6.96 -4.96
CA GLY A 22 -6.53 6.46 -3.99
C GLY A 22 -5.10 6.94 -4.26
N THR A 23 -4.82 7.55 -5.42
CA THR A 23 -3.55 8.16 -5.82
C THR A 23 -3.82 9.23 -6.85
N SER A 24 -2.87 10.16 -7.02
CA SER A 24 -2.85 11.15 -8.10
C SER A 24 -1.52 11.10 -8.86
N SER A 25 -0.78 10.01 -8.70
CA SER A 25 0.51 9.81 -9.35
C SER A 25 0.34 9.56 -10.84
N PRO A 26 0.99 10.31 -11.75
CA PRO A 26 1.06 10.03 -13.17
C PRO A 26 1.59 8.62 -13.48
N TYR A 27 2.48 8.09 -12.64
CA TYR A 27 3.01 6.73 -12.77
C TYR A 27 1.97 5.64 -12.53
N SER A 28 0.79 5.99 -11.98
CA SER A 28 -0.32 5.04 -11.85
C SER A 28 -1.04 4.73 -13.17
N PHE A 29 -0.67 5.39 -14.26
CA PHE A 29 -1.08 5.09 -15.63
C PHE A 29 -0.59 3.70 -16.08
N TYR A 30 0.55 3.24 -15.57
CA TYR A 30 1.21 2.03 -16.05
C TYR A 30 0.80 0.79 -15.25
N GLY A 31 0.48 -0.30 -15.97
CA GLY A 31 0.16 -1.61 -15.40
C GLY A 31 -1.09 -1.58 -14.51
N ILE A 32 -0.98 -2.10 -13.31
CA ILE A 32 -2.08 -2.12 -12.32
C ILE A 32 -2.12 -0.87 -11.42
N GLY A 33 -1.38 0.17 -11.78
CA GLY A 33 -1.26 1.40 -10.98
C GLY A 33 -0.15 1.37 -9.93
N SER A 34 -0.13 2.39 -9.09
CA SER A 34 0.84 2.55 -8.01
C SER A 34 0.57 1.56 -6.87
N LEU A 35 1.60 0.81 -6.45
CA LEU A 35 1.50 -0.07 -5.28
C LEU A 35 1.30 0.75 -4.00
N LYS A 36 0.25 0.44 -3.23
CA LYS A 36 -0.19 1.22 -2.06
C LYS A 36 0.37 0.73 -0.75
N PHE A 37 0.22 -0.55 -0.47
CA PHE A 37 0.59 -1.10 0.83
C PHE A 37 2.10 -1.37 0.91
N LYS A 38 2.84 -0.42 1.49
CA LYS A 38 4.29 -0.56 1.79
C LYS A 38 4.56 -1.09 3.21
N GLY A 39 3.54 -1.31 4.02
CA GLY A 39 3.59 -1.76 5.41
C GLY A 39 2.60 -0.99 6.27
N THR A 40 2.48 -1.40 7.54
CA THR A 40 1.68 -0.67 8.54
C THR A 40 2.37 0.65 8.90
N THR A 41 1.68 1.53 9.62
CA THR A 41 2.23 2.84 10.04
C THR A 41 3.55 2.68 10.80
N GLU A 42 3.64 1.72 11.70
CA GLU A 42 4.88 1.41 12.44
C GLU A 42 6.00 0.85 11.54
N ASN A 43 5.67 0.06 10.51
CA ASN A 43 6.66 -0.40 9.54
C ASN A 43 7.17 0.78 8.69
N ARG A 44 6.25 1.61 8.18
CA ARG A 44 6.60 2.78 7.40
C ARG A 44 7.43 3.79 8.19
N ALA A 45 7.15 3.93 9.49
CA ALA A 45 7.96 4.74 10.40
C ALA A 45 9.42 4.26 10.52
N MET A 46 9.71 3.02 10.11
CA MET A 46 11.05 2.43 10.06
C MET A 46 11.53 2.18 8.61
N GLY A 47 11.15 3.05 7.67
CA GLY A 47 11.52 2.90 6.25
C GLY A 47 10.88 1.70 5.54
N GLY A 48 9.75 1.19 6.03
CA GLY A 48 9.10 0.00 5.49
C GLY A 48 9.63 -1.32 6.04
N LEU A 49 10.52 -1.29 7.02
CA LEU A 49 11.07 -2.48 7.67
C LEU A 49 9.97 -3.27 8.39
N SER A 50 9.85 -4.58 8.11
CA SER A 50 8.76 -5.42 8.63
C SER A 50 9.22 -6.68 9.36
N ILE A 51 10.49 -6.76 9.71
CA ILE A 51 11.07 -7.95 10.34
C ILE A 51 10.80 -8.04 11.84
N TYR A 52 10.60 -6.90 12.52
CA TYR A 52 10.37 -6.86 13.96
C TYR A 52 8.93 -7.26 14.31
N ASN A 53 8.78 -8.18 15.23
CA ASN A 53 7.50 -8.65 15.73
C ASN A 53 7.38 -8.33 17.22
N ASP A 54 6.29 -7.68 17.60
CA ASP A 54 5.97 -7.37 18.99
C ASP A 54 4.57 -7.86 19.41
N SER A 55 4.24 -7.67 20.68
CA SER A 55 2.94 -8.06 21.23
C SER A 55 1.81 -7.09 20.93
N ILE A 56 2.09 -5.94 20.31
CA ILE A 56 1.15 -4.82 20.16
C ILE A 56 0.65 -4.73 18.71
N HIS A 57 1.58 -4.82 17.75
CA HIS A 57 1.31 -4.55 16.34
C HIS A 57 1.10 -5.84 15.55
N MET A 58 0.31 -5.75 14.50
CA MET A 58 0.11 -6.83 13.53
C MET A 58 1.01 -6.60 12.31
N ASN A 59 1.71 -7.64 11.88
CA ASN A 59 2.51 -7.58 10.66
C ASN A 59 1.76 -8.26 9.50
N PHE A 60 1.38 -7.49 8.49
CA PHE A 60 0.65 -7.98 7.30
C PHE A 60 1.58 -8.56 6.22
N ARG A 61 2.89 -8.38 6.36
CA ARG A 61 3.85 -8.81 5.33
C ARG A 61 4.39 -10.20 5.59
N ASN A 62 4.47 -10.62 6.87
CA ASN A 62 4.98 -11.93 7.23
C ASN A 62 3.97 -12.71 8.10
N PRO A 63 3.32 -13.78 7.58
CA PRO A 63 2.35 -14.59 8.32
C PRO A 63 2.97 -15.37 9.50
N ALA A 64 4.28 -15.63 9.49
CA ALA A 64 4.97 -16.22 10.64
C ALA A 64 4.92 -15.34 11.90
N SER A 65 4.60 -14.04 11.75
CA SER A 65 4.49 -13.08 12.85
C SER A 65 3.18 -13.18 13.64
N TYR A 66 2.20 -13.95 13.17
CA TYR A 66 0.93 -14.14 13.91
C TYR A 66 1.13 -14.96 15.19
N VAL A 67 2.28 -15.55 15.36
CA VAL A 67 2.72 -16.31 16.55
C VAL A 67 4.11 -15.88 16.98
N GLY A 68 4.51 -16.27 18.23
CA GLY A 68 5.85 -16.05 18.76
C GLY A 68 5.88 -16.10 20.27
N LYS A 69 7.02 -16.48 20.86
CA LYS A 69 7.20 -16.55 22.31
C LYS A 69 7.07 -15.17 22.96
N ASN A 70 7.63 -14.14 22.33
CA ASN A 70 7.60 -12.77 22.84
C ASN A 70 6.23 -12.08 22.69
N LEU A 71 5.26 -12.76 22.05
CA LEU A 71 3.88 -12.29 21.93
C LEU A 71 3.02 -12.67 23.14
N PHE A 72 3.58 -13.29 24.18
CA PHE A 72 2.88 -13.57 25.42
C PHE A 72 2.52 -12.26 26.14
N SER A 73 1.30 -12.22 26.63
CA SER A 73 0.85 -11.13 27.49
C SER A 73 1.48 -11.22 28.88
N PHE A 74 1.38 -10.12 29.61
CA PHE A 74 1.77 -10.00 31.00
C PHE A 74 1.25 -11.20 31.84
N ASN A 75 2.08 -11.78 32.67
CA ASN A 75 1.80 -12.89 33.60
C ASN A 75 1.42 -14.24 32.97
N ASN A 76 1.88 -14.62 31.79
CA ASN A 76 1.53 -15.88 31.11
C ASN A 76 0.01 -16.11 30.91
N GLU A 77 -0.81 -15.11 31.12
CA GLU A 77 -2.24 -15.16 30.84
C GLU A 77 -2.52 -14.90 29.36
N ALA A 78 -3.73 -15.22 28.91
CA ALA A 78 -4.17 -15.21 27.52
C ALA A 78 -3.55 -14.12 26.62
N ARG A 79 -3.04 -14.52 25.45
CA ARG A 79 -2.48 -13.61 24.45
C ARG A 79 -3.54 -12.61 23.99
N LEU A 80 -3.08 -11.38 23.72
CA LEU A 80 -3.97 -10.34 23.22
C LEU A 80 -4.38 -10.61 21.77
N VAL A 81 -5.67 -10.46 21.50
CA VAL A 81 -6.17 -10.28 20.15
C VAL A 81 -5.82 -8.85 19.73
N LYS A 82 -5.21 -8.70 18.56
CA LYS A 82 -4.79 -7.43 18.02
C LYS A 82 -5.75 -7.02 16.91
N PHE A 83 -6.32 -5.84 17.02
CA PHE A 83 -7.07 -5.18 15.97
C PHE A 83 -6.33 -3.93 15.58
N THR A 84 -6.15 -3.71 14.28
CA THR A 84 -5.45 -2.52 13.79
C THR A 84 -6.15 -1.92 12.59
N VAL A 85 -6.14 -0.60 12.53
CA VAL A 85 -6.67 0.20 11.42
C VAL A 85 -5.73 1.36 11.15
N GLY A 86 -5.49 1.66 9.88
CA GLY A 86 -4.62 2.75 9.43
C GLY A 86 -5.26 3.59 8.35
N ILE A 87 -4.97 4.89 8.39
CA ILE A 87 -5.35 5.91 7.40
C ILE A 87 -4.11 6.71 7.02
N GLY A 88 -4.08 7.18 5.77
CA GLY A 88 -2.99 7.97 5.24
C GLY A 88 -3.46 9.23 4.54
N HIS A 89 -2.63 10.26 4.58
CA HIS A 89 -2.75 11.49 3.81
C HIS A 89 -1.42 11.77 3.11
N SER A 90 -1.48 12.14 1.84
CA SER A 90 -0.31 12.42 1.02
C SER A 90 -0.45 13.76 0.32
N ASP A 91 0.52 14.63 0.50
CA ASP A 91 0.73 15.84 -0.28
C ASP A 91 1.87 15.59 -1.26
N THR A 92 1.61 15.76 -2.55
CA THR A 92 2.58 15.48 -3.60
C THR A 92 2.70 16.68 -4.53
N LYS A 93 3.93 17.17 -4.68
CA LYS A 93 4.29 18.14 -5.72
C LYS A 93 4.79 17.38 -6.94
N LEU A 94 4.10 17.56 -8.04
CA LEU A 94 4.45 17.05 -9.37
C LEU A 94 5.28 18.10 -10.09
N GLU A 95 6.43 17.74 -10.63
CA GLU A 95 7.32 18.64 -11.36
C GLU A 95 7.74 18.02 -12.69
N THR A 96 7.57 18.76 -13.76
CA THR A 96 8.16 18.49 -15.09
C THR A 96 9.27 19.51 -15.36
N SER A 97 9.89 19.47 -16.55
CA SER A 97 10.87 20.47 -16.97
C SER A 97 10.29 21.90 -17.02
N ASN A 98 8.98 22.05 -17.29
CA ASN A 98 8.35 23.33 -17.64
C ASN A 98 7.16 23.71 -16.74
N ALA A 99 6.65 22.78 -15.92
CA ALA A 99 5.45 23.01 -15.12
C ALA A 99 5.53 22.29 -13.76
N SER A 100 4.74 22.76 -12.81
CA SER A 100 4.54 22.06 -11.53
C SER A 100 3.10 22.18 -11.08
N ASP A 101 2.61 21.12 -10.39
CA ASP A 101 1.28 21.08 -9.82
C ASP A 101 1.36 20.42 -8.43
N ASN A 102 0.34 20.66 -7.58
CA ASN A 102 0.24 20.06 -6.25
C ASN A 102 -1.04 19.25 -6.17
N THR A 103 -0.93 18.09 -5.58
CA THR A 103 -2.07 17.19 -5.43
C THR A 103 -2.09 16.55 -4.05
N THR A 104 -3.28 16.30 -3.53
CA THR A 104 -3.48 15.70 -2.22
C THR A 104 -4.36 14.47 -2.33
N THR A 105 -4.06 13.43 -1.54
CA THR A 105 -4.90 12.25 -1.45
C THR A 105 -5.04 11.80 -0.01
N THR A 106 -6.24 11.32 0.36
CA THR A 106 -6.49 10.71 1.67
C THR A 106 -7.00 9.30 1.45
N THR A 107 -6.39 8.33 2.12
CA THR A 107 -6.66 6.91 1.87
C THR A 107 -6.92 6.15 3.16
N PHE A 108 -7.73 5.10 3.04
CA PHE A 108 -7.75 4.00 3.99
C PHE A 108 -6.59 3.07 3.63
N ASP A 109 -5.71 2.75 4.60
CA ASP A 109 -4.48 2.01 4.31
C ASP A 109 -4.57 0.53 4.69
N TYR A 110 -5.25 0.17 5.77
CA TYR A 110 -5.43 -1.23 6.18
C TYR A 110 -6.37 -1.41 7.36
N LEU A 111 -6.91 -2.61 7.43
CA LEU A 111 -7.63 -3.14 8.59
C LEU A 111 -7.21 -4.59 8.81
N GLY A 112 -6.95 -4.96 10.06
CA GLY A 112 -6.57 -6.33 10.37
C GLY A 112 -6.85 -6.76 11.78
N LEU A 113 -6.98 -8.07 11.91
CA LEU A 113 -7.21 -8.80 13.15
C LEU A 113 -6.21 -9.95 13.27
N ASN A 114 -5.52 -10.06 14.39
CA ASN A 114 -4.69 -11.22 14.71
C ASN A 114 -5.18 -11.88 16.00
N VAL A 115 -5.51 -13.16 15.90
CA VAL A 115 -6.04 -13.99 17.00
C VAL A 115 -5.01 -15.06 17.36
N PRO A 116 -4.37 -14.97 18.52
CA PRO A 116 -3.42 -15.98 19.00
C PRO A 116 -4.15 -17.19 19.61
N MET A 117 -3.72 -18.41 19.23
CA MET A 117 -4.32 -19.68 19.65
C MET A 117 -3.22 -20.67 20.11
N GLY A 118 -2.52 -20.35 21.20
CA GLY A 118 -1.42 -21.20 21.69
C GLY A 118 -0.20 -21.18 20.76
N LYS A 119 0.21 -22.32 20.19
CA LYS A 119 1.28 -22.40 19.20
C LYS A 119 0.81 -21.94 17.80
N PHE A 120 -0.49 -21.78 17.60
CA PHE A 120 -1.08 -21.26 16.39
C PHE A 120 -1.45 -19.79 16.53
N GLY A 121 -1.57 -19.10 15.42
CA GLY A 121 -2.14 -17.77 15.32
C GLY A 121 -2.81 -17.60 13.98
N MET A 122 -3.90 -16.84 13.96
CA MET A 122 -4.67 -16.53 12.77
C MET A 122 -4.61 -15.02 12.52
N GLY A 123 -4.38 -14.64 11.27
CA GLY A 123 -4.46 -13.26 10.79
C GLY A 123 -5.53 -13.13 9.73
N PHE A 124 -6.32 -12.07 9.81
CA PHE A 124 -7.31 -11.70 8.80
C PHE A 124 -7.22 -10.19 8.57
N GLY A 125 -7.45 -9.75 7.32
CA GLY A 125 -7.47 -8.32 7.05
C GLY A 125 -7.78 -7.94 5.62
N LEU A 126 -7.94 -6.64 5.44
CA LEU A 126 -8.15 -5.97 4.17
C LEU A 126 -7.05 -4.93 3.97
N ILE A 127 -6.39 -4.97 2.83
CA ILE A 127 -5.35 -4.00 2.45
C ILE A 127 -5.54 -3.57 0.99
N PRO A 128 -5.43 -2.28 0.64
CA PRO A 128 -5.31 -1.84 -0.73
C PRO A 128 -3.99 -2.36 -1.31
N HIS A 129 -4.04 -2.97 -2.50
CA HIS A 129 -2.86 -3.47 -3.18
C HIS A 129 -2.25 -2.44 -4.12
N SER A 130 -3.08 -1.91 -5.03
CA SER A 130 -2.69 -0.84 -5.95
C SER A 130 -3.81 0.18 -6.08
N SER A 131 -3.47 1.33 -6.65
CA SER A 131 -4.43 2.37 -6.98
C SER A 131 -4.04 3.03 -8.28
N VAL A 132 -5.06 3.30 -9.09
CA VAL A 132 -5.00 4.11 -10.31
C VAL A 132 -5.74 5.42 -10.03
N GLY A 133 -5.10 6.54 -10.36
CA GLY A 133 -5.67 7.87 -10.18
C GLY A 133 -4.74 8.87 -10.85
N TYR A 134 -4.92 9.11 -12.14
CA TYR A 134 -4.12 10.05 -12.91
C TYR A 134 -5.02 10.92 -13.79
N LYS A 135 -4.54 12.14 -14.08
CA LYS A 135 -5.10 13.06 -15.07
C LYS A 135 -3.93 13.67 -15.82
N LEU A 136 -3.84 13.37 -17.10
CA LEU A 136 -2.75 13.81 -17.98
C LEU A 136 -3.36 14.53 -19.18
N GLU A 137 -2.71 15.59 -19.59
CA GLU A 137 -3.08 16.35 -20.82
C GLU A 137 -1.88 16.38 -21.77
N SER A 138 -2.15 16.13 -23.03
CA SER A 138 -1.19 16.30 -24.11
C SER A 138 -1.64 17.47 -25.00
N ARG A 139 -0.71 18.37 -25.34
CA ARG A 139 -0.94 19.51 -26.19
C ARG A 139 -0.11 19.39 -27.45
N ASN A 140 -0.63 19.93 -28.55
CA ASN A 140 0.09 19.97 -29.82
C ASN A 140 1.13 21.13 -29.83
N SER A 141 1.85 21.27 -30.92
CA SER A 141 2.90 22.28 -31.10
C SER A 141 2.41 23.74 -31.05
N ILE A 142 1.11 24.00 -31.19
CA ILE A 142 0.47 25.30 -31.08
C ILE A 142 -0.29 25.50 -29.77
N ASP A 143 0.02 24.66 -28.76
CA ASP A 143 -0.58 24.67 -27.41
C ASP A 143 -2.08 24.33 -27.33
N SER A 144 -2.67 23.75 -28.39
CA SER A 144 -4.04 23.25 -28.35
C SER A 144 -4.08 21.87 -27.67
N LEU A 145 -5.13 21.64 -26.86
CA LEU A 145 -5.32 20.36 -26.15
C LEU A 145 -5.61 19.26 -27.18
N GLN A 146 -4.76 18.22 -27.21
CA GLN A 146 -4.88 17.12 -28.14
C GLN A 146 -5.47 15.87 -27.49
N TYR A 147 -4.97 15.49 -26.35
CA TYR A 147 -5.45 14.33 -25.61
C TYR A 147 -5.62 14.64 -24.13
N LYS A 148 -6.66 14.05 -23.54
CA LYS A 148 -6.88 14.04 -22.11
C LYS A 148 -7.03 12.61 -21.64
N TYR A 149 -6.10 12.17 -20.80
CA TYR A 149 -6.11 10.83 -20.24
C TYR A 149 -6.49 10.90 -18.75
N SER A 150 -7.38 10.04 -18.32
CA SER A 150 -7.70 9.89 -16.91
C SER A 150 -7.90 8.42 -16.57
N GLY A 151 -7.54 8.05 -15.35
CA GLY A 151 -7.75 6.70 -14.87
C GLY A 151 -8.15 6.68 -13.42
N ASN A 152 -8.96 5.70 -13.07
CA ASN A 152 -9.38 5.47 -11.69
C ASN A 152 -9.48 3.98 -11.37
N GLY A 153 -9.56 3.67 -10.07
CA GLY A 153 -9.71 2.30 -9.60
C GLY A 153 -8.49 1.77 -8.86
N GLY A 154 -8.29 0.46 -8.96
CA GLY A 154 -7.19 -0.27 -8.30
C GLY A 154 -7.61 -1.59 -7.73
N LEU A 155 -6.67 -2.26 -7.08
CA LEU A 155 -6.83 -3.58 -6.51
C LEU A 155 -6.80 -3.55 -4.99
N ASN A 156 -7.67 -4.33 -4.37
CA ASN A 156 -7.69 -4.61 -2.94
C ASN A 156 -7.36 -6.08 -2.69
N LYS A 157 -6.89 -6.40 -1.49
CA LYS A 157 -6.60 -7.75 -1.01
C LYS A 157 -7.32 -8.00 0.30
N VAL A 158 -8.12 -9.07 0.35
CA VAL A 158 -8.54 -9.70 1.60
C VAL A 158 -7.65 -10.91 1.81
N PHE A 159 -7.16 -11.11 3.02
CA PHE A 159 -6.33 -12.27 3.32
C PHE A 159 -6.79 -12.98 4.58
N LEU A 160 -6.55 -14.28 4.59
CA LEU A 160 -6.64 -15.16 5.75
C LEU A 160 -5.32 -15.92 5.86
N GLY A 161 -4.69 -15.82 7.03
CA GLY A 161 -3.40 -16.44 7.24
C GLY A 161 -3.30 -17.16 8.56
N PHE A 162 -2.35 -18.11 8.61
CA PHE A 162 -2.05 -18.93 9.78
C PHE A 162 -0.55 -18.93 10.04
N GLY A 163 -0.20 -18.79 11.31
CA GLY A 163 1.16 -18.95 11.81
C GLY A 163 1.26 -20.13 12.75
N TYR A 164 2.40 -20.78 12.76
CA TYR A 164 2.73 -21.88 13.68
C TYR A 164 4.11 -21.71 14.30
N LEU A 165 4.17 -21.86 15.63
CA LEU A 165 5.41 -21.79 16.38
C LEU A 165 6.04 -23.19 16.45
N ILE A 166 7.07 -23.43 15.64
CA ILE A 166 7.80 -24.71 15.59
C ILE A 166 8.61 -24.88 16.87
N SER A 167 9.36 -23.85 17.25
CA SER A 167 10.15 -23.79 18.47
C SER A 167 10.05 -22.39 19.08
N ASP A 168 10.59 -22.20 20.27
CA ASP A 168 10.62 -20.90 20.95
C ASP A 168 11.18 -19.76 20.08
N ASN A 169 12.05 -20.08 19.14
CA ASN A 169 12.77 -19.12 18.31
C ASN A 169 12.30 -19.10 16.84
N ILE A 170 11.62 -20.15 16.36
CA ILE A 170 11.27 -20.32 14.94
C ILE A 170 9.76 -20.39 14.78
N SER A 171 9.22 -19.53 13.93
CA SER A 171 7.84 -19.60 13.47
C SER A 171 7.77 -19.63 11.95
N ILE A 172 6.72 -20.28 11.44
CA ILE A 172 6.37 -20.33 10.03
C ILE A 172 4.94 -19.85 9.85
N GLY A 173 4.59 -19.45 8.65
CA GLY A 173 3.21 -19.05 8.36
C GLY A 173 2.90 -19.05 6.87
N VAL A 174 1.60 -19.05 6.59
CA VAL A 174 1.04 -18.97 5.25
C VAL A 174 -0.20 -18.06 5.25
N ASP A 175 -0.32 -17.22 4.22
CA ASP A 175 -1.53 -16.46 3.91
C ASP A 175 -2.09 -16.92 2.57
N ALA A 176 -3.42 -17.06 2.48
CA ALA A 176 -4.16 -17.04 1.23
C ALA A 176 -4.76 -15.64 1.04
N ARG A 177 -4.57 -15.04 -0.13
CA ARG A 177 -4.95 -13.66 -0.44
C ARG A 177 -5.86 -13.65 -1.67
N TYR A 178 -7.07 -13.13 -1.52
CA TYR A 178 -7.97 -12.86 -2.64
C TYR A 178 -7.81 -11.40 -3.06
N ASN A 179 -7.40 -11.22 -4.31
CA ASN A 179 -7.26 -9.91 -4.94
C ASN A 179 -8.52 -9.62 -5.75
N PHE A 180 -9.02 -8.41 -5.67
CA PHE A 180 -10.20 -7.96 -6.41
C PHE A 180 -10.20 -6.46 -6.61
N GLY A 181 -10.83 -6.02 -7.70
CA GLY A 181 -10.97 -4.60 -8.00
C GLY A 181 -11.19 -4.36 -9.48
N ASN A 182 -11.20 -3.10 -9.86
CA ASN A 182 -11.28 -2.72 -11.26
C ASN A 182 -10.35 -1.56 -11.56
N ILE A 183 -9.97 -1.45 -12.83
CA ILE A 183 -9.20 -0.34 -13.38
C ILE A 183 -9.99 0.17 -14.57
N GLN A 184 -10.21 1.48 -14.62
CA GLN A 184 -10.84 2.15 -15.76
C GLN A 184 -9.92 3.26 -16.26
N ASN A 185 -9.61 3.21 -17.55
CA ASN A 185 -8.83 4.20 -18.26
C ASN A 185 -9.75 4.89 -19.29
N ASN A 186 -9.70 6.21 -19.32
CA ASN A 186 -10.44 7.05 -20.24
C ASN A 186 -9.45 7.88 -21.07
N ALA A 187 -9.57 7.83 -22.38
CA ALA A 187 -8.83 8.66 -23.32
C ALA A 187 -9.83 9.50 -24.14
N LEU A 188 -9.69 10.81 -24.07
CA LEU A 188 -10.47 11.77 -24.84
C LEU A 188 -9.53 12.45 -25.83
N GLU A 189 -9.81 12.31 -27.10
CA GLU A 189 -9.11 12.96 -28.21
C GLU A 189 -9.89 14.16 -28.71
N PHE A 190 -9.25 15.33 -28.75
CA PHE A 190 -9.80 16.56 -29.25
C PHE A 190 -9.49 16.69 -30.74
N LEU A 191 -10.54 16.70 -31.54
CA LEU A 191 -10.48 16.82 -33.01
C LEU A 191 -10.64 18.28 -33.40
N TYR A 192 -9.89 18.69 -34.42
CA TYR A 192 -9.88 20.06 -34.96
C TYR A 192 -10.12 20.03 -36.44
N ASP A 193 -10.69 21.11 -36.97
CA ASP A 193 -10.81 21.33 -38.39
C ASP A 193 -9.49 21.89 -39.00
N ASP A 194 -9.52 22.16 -40.30
CA ASP A 194 -8.36 22.71 -41.02
C ASP A 194 -7.97 24.13 -40.54
N GLU A 195 -8.89 24.86 -39.90
CA GLU A 195 -8.67 26.19 -39.32
C GLU A 195 -8.21 26.11 -37.83
N GLN A 196 -7.97 24.90 -37.32
CA GLN A 196 -7.60 24.62 -35.93
C GLN A 196 -8.69 24.99 -34.92
N LEU A 197 -9.96 25.01 -35.33
CA LEU A 197 -11.10 25.13 -34.43
C LEU A 197 -11.54 23.75 -33.95
N PRO A 198 -11.91 23.59 -32.66
CA PRO A 198 -12.38 22.31 -32.16
C PRO A 198 -13.68 21.90 -32.84
N LEU A 199 -13.76 20.65 -33.27
CA LEU A 199 -15.01 20.09 -33.79
C LEU A 199 -16.05 19.97 -32.67
N ASP A 200 -17.34 19.96 -33.04
CA ASP A 200 -18.45 19.80 -32.10
C ASP A 200 -18.42 18.45 -31.38
N TYR A 201 -17.88 17.42 -32.04
CA TYR A 201 -17.79 16.06 -31.52
C TYR A 201 -16.33 15.67 -31.35
N GLN A 202 -16.03 15.17 -30.14
CA GLN A 202 -14.73 14.62 -29.74
C GLN A 202 -14.82 13.11 -29.68
N ALA A 203 -13.68 12.42 -29.78
CA ALA A 203 -13.61 10.96 -29.69
C ALA A 203 -13.21 10.53 -28.26
N ARG A 204 -13.97 9.62 -27.66
CA ARG A 204 -13.67 9.06 -26.33
C ARG A 204 -13.54 7.55 -26.38
N GLU A 205 -12.49 7.04 -25.77
CA GLU A 205 -12.30 5.63 -25.50
C GLU A 205 -12.33 5.38 -23.98
N ILE A 206 -13.08 4.36 -23.55
CA ILE A 206 -13.08 3.88 -22.17
C ILE A 206 -12.69 2.41 -22.17
N ASN A 207 -11.63 2.09 -21.46
CA ASN A 207 -11.21 0.72 -21.18
C ASN A 207 -11.44 0.40 -19.70
N ARG A 208 -12.19 -0.66 -19.41
CA ARG A 208 -12.43 -1.17 -18.07
C ARG A 208 -11.99 -2.59 -17.96
N SER A 209 -11.23 -2.91 -16.90
CA SER A 209 -10.78 -4.24 -16.54
C SER A 209 -11.21 -4.57 -15.11
N ASP A 210 -12.07 -5.57 -14.95
CA ASP A 210 -12.47 -6.10 -13.64
C ASP A 210 -11.54 -7.28 -13.31
N LEU A 211 -10.74 -7.12 -12.26
CA LEU A 211 -9.61 -7.97 -11.92
C LEU A 211 -9.90 -8.82 -10.69
N SER A 212 -9.59 -10.13 -10.76
CA SER A 212 -9.71 -11.02 -9.60
C SER A 212 -8.71 -12.16 -9.64
N GLY A 213 -8.31 -12.66 -8.46
CA GLY A 213 -7.43 -13.83 -8.37
C GLY A 213 -6.93 -14.12 -6.97
N ILE A 214 -6.38 -15.32 -6.79
CA ILE A 214 -5.85 -15.78 -5.51
C ILE A 214 -4.33 -15.91 -5.60
N ASN A 215 -3.65 -15.46 -4.55
CA ASN A 215 -2.24 -15.73 -4.36
C ASN A 215 -1.92 -16.14 -2.93
N TYR A 216 -0.73 -16.69 -2.73
CA TYR A 216 -0.26 -17.14 -1.44
C TYR A 216 0.98 -16.36 -1.02
N ASN A 217 1.22 -16.32 0.28
CA ASN A 217 2.44 -15.76 0.84
C ASN A 217 2.92 -16.66 1.98
N LEU A 218 4.16 -17.07 1.89
CA LEU A 218 4.84 -17.91 2.87
C LEU A 218 5.76 -17.04 3.71
N GLY A 219 5.91 -17.39 4.99
CA GLY A 219 6.78 -16.65 5.89
C GLY A 219 7.51 -17.55 6.86
N ILE A 220 8.73 -17.14 7.18
CA ILE A 220 9.56 -17.71 8.24
C ILE A 220 10.04 -16.54 9.09
N SER A 221 10.05 -16.71 10.40
CA SER A 221 10.65 -15.77 11.35
C SER A 221 11.51 -16.50 12.36
N TYR A 222 12.71 -15.97 12.57
CA TYR A 222 13.63 -16.41 13.60
C TYR A 222 13.85 -15.28 14.58
N ASN A 223 13.67 -15.55 15.87
CA ASN A 223 13.85 -14.58 16.94
C ASN A 223 14.55 -15.25 18.10
N ALA A 224 15.83 -14.98 18.27
CA ALA A 224 16.64 -15.51 19.34
C ALA A 224 17.03 -14.41 20.33
N VAL A 225 16.97 -14.73 21.61
CA VAL A 225 17.37 -13.83 22.69
C VAL A 225 18.70 -14.32 23.26
N PHE A 226 19.70 -13.47 23.24
CA PHE A 226 21.02 -13.69 23.80
C PHE A 226 21.20 -12.83 25.06
N ASN A 227 21.92 -13.33 26.04
CA ASN A 227 22.26 -12.58 27.26
C ASN A 227 21.06 -11.89 27.93
N GLU A 228 19.90 -12.55 27.92
CA GLU A 228 18.63 -12.06 28.51
C GLU A 228 18.09 -10.71 27.99
N LYS A 229 18.88 -9.97 27.24
CA LYS A 229 18.52 -8.60 26.78
C LYS A 229 18.59 -8.42 25.27
N THR A 230 19.61 -8.97 24.63
CA THR A 230 19.85 -8.77 23.19
C THR A 230 19.08 -9.80 22.38
N GLN A 231 18.31 -9.35 21.42
CA GLN A 231 17.60 -10.21 20.48
C GLN A 231 18.16 -10.05 19.07
N LEU A 232 18.24 -11.17 18.37
CA LEU A 232 18.49 -11.24 16.93
C LEU A 232 17.17 -11.63 16.26
N VAL A 233 16.76 -10.85 15.27
CA VAL A 233 15.54 -11.12 14.51
C VAL A 233 15.91 -11.29 13.04
N SER A 234 15.43 -12.37 12.42
CA SER A 234 15.55 -12.62 10.99
C SER A 234 14.20 -13.02 10.42
N SER A 235 13.96 -12.64 9.19
CA SER A 235 12.70 -12.89 8.52
C SER A 235 12.93 -13.19 7.04
N LEU A 236 12.19 -14.18 6.54
CA LEU A 236 12.12 -14.52 5.11
C LEU A 236 10.64 -14.61 4.73
N THR A 237 10.26 -13.95 3.63
CA THR A 237 8.92 -14.12 3.04
C THR A 237 9.03 -14.38 1.56
N TYR A 238 8.12 -15.19 1.03
CA TYR A 238 8.05 -15.51 -0.38
C TYR A 238 6.59 -15.59 -0.86
N SER A 239 6.27 -14.80 -1.86
CA SER A 239 5.00 -14.88 -2.61
C SER A 239 5.31 -15.35 -4.02
N PRO A 240 4.86 -16.53 -4.45
CA PRO A 240 4.99 -16.98 -5.83
C PRO A 240 4.31 -16.03 -6.81
N GLY A 241 4.77 -16.03 -8.07
CA GLY A 241 4.04 -15.39 -9.16
C GLY A 241 2.68 -16.08 -9.37
N TYR A 242 1.69 -15.32 -9.83
CA TYR A 242 0.32 -15.79 -10.02
C TYR A 242 -0.36 -15.04 -11.16
N ASN A 243 -1.50 -15.55 -11.63
CA ASN A 243 -2.31 -14.85 -12.63
C ASN A 243 -3.52 -14.20 -11.97
N LEU A 244 -3.83 -12.98 -12.39
CA LEU A 244 -5.12 -12.34 -12.17
C LEU A 244 -5.96 -12.49 -13.43
N LYS A 245 -7.19 -12.94 -13.29
CA LYS A 245 -8.18 -12.89 -14.36
C LYS A 245 -8.68 -11.47 -14.54
N SER A 246 -8.72 -11.03 -15.77
CA SER A 246 -9.24 -9.73 -16.18
C SER A 246 -10.44 -9.92 -17.08
N LYS A 247 -11.61 -9.37 -16.70
CA LYS A 247 -12.76 -9.21 -17.57
C LYS A 247 -12.74 -7.79 -18.12
N ASN A 248 -12.66 -7.70 -19.44
CA ASN A 248 -12.38 -6.45 -20.12
C ASN A 248 -13.62 -5.96 -20.87
N LYS A 249 -13.78 -4.65 -20.87
CA LYS A 249 -14.80 -3.95 -21.66
C LYS A 249 -14.16 -2.71 -22.28
N ARG A 250 -14.35 -2.51 -23.57
CA ARG A 250 -13.90 -1.33 -24.31
C ARG A 250 -15.09 -0.66 -25.00
N THR A 251 -15.17 0.65 -24.83
CA THR A 251 -16.27 1.44 -25.38
C THR A 251 -15.69 2.67 -26.09
N PHE A 252 -16.14 2.90 -27.33
CA PHE A 252 -15.89 4.15 -28.04
C PHE A 252 -17.16 5.01 -28.05
N ALA A 253 -16.99 6.31 -27.93
CA ALA A 253 -18.10 7.26 -28.00
C ALA A 253 -17.72 8.54 -28.73
N SER A 254 -18.67 9.10 -29.46
CA SER A 254 -18.62 10.52 -29.85
C SER A 254 -19.20 11.33 -28.69
N VAL A 255 -18.47 12.32 -28.20
CA VAL A 255 -18.87 13.13 -27.05
C VAL A 255 -18.84 14.62 -27.38
N ILE A 256 -19.78 15.38 -26.80
CA ILE A 256 -19.74 16.84 -26.75
C ILE A 256 -19.13 17.22 -25.41
N VAL A 257 -18.13 18.09 -25.42
CA VAL A 257 -17.47 18.61 -24.20
C VAL A 257 -17.94 20.07 -24.04
N ASN A 258 -18.58 20.37 -22.91
CA ASN A 258 -18.99 21.75 -22.62
C ASN A 258 -17.81 22.58 -22.04
N ASP A 259 -18.04 23.90 -21.90
CA ASP A 259 -17.05 24.85 -21.38
C ASP A 259 -16.55 24.51 -19.94
N SER A 260 -17.32 23.72 -19.19
CA SER A 260 -16.94 23.23 -17.87
C SER A 260 -16.17 21.90 -17.92
N GLY A 261 -15.90 21.38 -19.11
CA GLY A 261 -15.18 20.10 -19.30
C GLY A 261 -16.02 18.85 -19.02
N ILE A 262 -17.36 18.99 -18.96
CA ILE A 262 -18.27 17.85 -18.77
C ILE A 262 -18.54 17.22 -20.14
N GLU A 263 -18.38 15.91 -20.20
CA GLU A 263 -18.54 15.09 -21.40
C GLU A 263 -19.97 14.54 -21.48
N TYR A 264 -20.63 14.75 -22.65
CA TYR A 264 -21.94 14.21 -22.94
C TYR A 264 -21.82 13.21 -24.10
N PRO A 265 -21.96 11.90 -23.86
CA PRO A 265 -21.90 10.90 -24.92
C PRO A 265 -23.16 11.01 -25.82
N ILE A 266 -22.96 11.03 -27.13
CA ILE A 266 -24.02 11.07 -28.15
C ILE A 266 -24.23 9.69 -28.74
N ASN A 267 -23.14 9.06 -29.18
CA ASN A 267 -23.13 7.68 -29.69
C ASN A 267 -22.10 6.90 -28.94
N GLU A 268 -22.51 5.75 -28.39
CA GLU A 268 -21.65 4.86 -27.66
C GLU A 268 -21.69 3.46 -28.27
N ILE A 269 -20.53 2.92 -28.59
CA ILE A 269 -20.37 1.61 -29.21
C ILE A 269 -19.46 0.76 -28.33
N GLU A 270 -19.98 -0.36 -27.90
CA GLU A 270 -19.17 -1.39 -27.20
C GLU A 270 -18.43 -2.24 -28.24
N VAL A 271 -17.14 -2.41 -28.04
CA VAL A 271 -16.29 -3.24 -28.90
C VAL A 271 -16.53 -4.71 -28.60
N ASP A 272 -16.69 -5.52 -29.63
CA ASP A 272 -16.76 -6.99 -29.50
C ASP A 272 -15.36 -7.54 -29.20
N LEU A 273 -15.00 -7.54 -27.91
CA LEU A 273 -13.73 -8.08 -27.44
C LEU A 273 -13.70 -9.62 -27.47
N LEU A 274 -14.87 -10.26 -27.51
CA LEU A 274 -14.96 -11.73 -27.59
C LEU A 274 -14.39 -12.24 -28.91
N SER A 275 -14.70 -11.58 -30.01
CA SER A 275 -14.16 -11.94 -31.33
C SER A 275 -12.65 -11.73 -31.48
N LEU A 276 -12.06 -10.95 -30.55
CA LEU A 276 -10.61 -10.63 -30.51
C LEU A 276 -9.86 -11.44 -29.43
N ASP A 277 -10.54 -12.36 -28.73
CA ASP A 277 -10.02 -13.09 -27.56
C ASP A 277 -9.49 -12.17 -26.43
N LEU A 278 -10.05 -10.95 -26.30
CA LEU A 278 -9.65 -9.94 -25.32
C LEU A 278 -10.69 -9.69 -24.21
N GLU A 279 -11.87 -10.31 -24.26
CA GLU A 279 -12.91 -10.15 -23.22
C GLU A 279 -12.45 -10.69 -21.88
N GLU A 280 -11.79 -11.86 -21.87
CA GLU A 280 -11.19 -12.45 -20.68
C GLU A 280 -9.69 -12.71 -20.95
N THR A 281 -8.84 -12.05 -20.18
CA THR A 281 -7.38 -12.19 -20.30
C THR A 281 -6.74 -12.50 -18.96
N ASP A 282 -5.51 -12.99 -18.97
CA ASP A 282 -4.72 -13.26 -17.78
C ASP A 282 -3.62 -12.21 -17.60
N LEU A 283 -3.60 -11.56 -16.44
CA LEU A 283 -2.52 -10.68 -16.02
C LEU A 283 -1.47 -11.48 -15.24
N LYS A 284 -0.25 -11.56 -15.74
CA LYS A 284 0.84 -12.23 -15.04
C LYS A 284 1.42 -11.34 -13.95
N MET A 285 1.29 -11.76 -12.71
CA MET A 285 1.78 -11.04 -11.54
C MET A 285 3.13 -11.57 -11.07
N PRO A 286 4.06 -10.68 -10.67
CA PRO A 286 5.41 -11.05 -10.28
C PRO A 286 5.47 -11.86 -8.99
N SER A 287 6.52 -12.69 -8.85
CA SER A 287 6.93 -13.23 -7.56
C SER A 287 7.65 -12.18 -6.73
N LYS A 288 7.52 -12.28 -5.40
CA LYS A 288 8.14 -11.38 -4.43
C LYS A 288 8.84 -12.17 -3.34
N MET A 289 10.07 -11.79 -3.03
CA MET A 289 10.86 -12.35 -1.94
C MET A 289 11.42 -11.22 -1.08
N SER A 290 11.32 -11.34 0.25
CA SER A 290 11.95 -10.40 1.19
C SER A 290 12.77 -11.17 2.21
N ILE A 291 13.98 -10.68 2.48
CA ILE A 291 14.88 -11.18 3.52
C ILE A 291 15.32 -10.03 4.40
N GLY A 292 15.32 -10.23 5.70
CA GLY A 292 15.73 -9.18 6.63
C GLY A 292 16.40 -9.73 7.87
N LEU A 293 17.24 -8.88 8.45
CA LEU A 293 18.02 -9.14 9.65
C LEU A 293 18.03 -7.89 10.53
N GLY A 294 17.95 -8.08 11.84
CA GLY A 294 18.04 -6.97 12.80
C GLY A 294 18.45 -7.43 14.18
N ILE A 295 18.98 -6.50 14.93
CA ILE A 295 19.45 -6.69 16.31
C ILE A 295 18.86 -5.62 17.20
N GLY A 296 18.61 -5.95 18.45
CA GLY A 296 18.08 -4.98 19.40
C GLY A 296 18.07 -5.46 20.83
N SER A 297 17.51 -4.64 21.69
CA SER A 297 17.22 -4.98 23.08
C SER A 297 15.73 -4.91 23.31
N ILE A 298 15.17 -5.96 23.92
CA ILE A 298 13.72 -6.08 24.14
C ILE A 298 13.20 -4.83 24.87
N ARG A 299 12.17 -4.18 24.31
CA ARG A 299 11.51 -2.99 24.85
C ARG A 299 12.43 -1.78 25.07
N ASN A 300 13.54 -1.70 24.35
CA ASN A 300 14.47 -0.57 24.46
C ASN A 300 14.83 -0.04 23.08
N TRP A 301 15.54 -0.79 22.25
CA TRP A 301 15.92 -0.37 20.91
C TRP A 301 16.01 -1.53 19.92
N PHE A 302 15.89 -1.21 18.66
CA PHE A 302 16.05 -2.17 17.56
C PHE A 302 16.56 -1.44 16.33
N VAL A 303 17.46 -2.07 15.58
CA VAL A 303 17.92 -1.63 14.27
C VAL A 303 17.97 -2.85 13.35
N GLY A 304 17.51 -2.68 12.12
CA GLY A 304 17.53 -3.74 11.13
C GLY A 304 17.53 -3.24 9.70
N SER A 305 17.72 -4.20 8.80
CA SER A 305 17.67 -4.00 7.35
C SER A 305 16.87 -5.11 6.70
N GLU A 306 16.14 -4.77 5.64
CA GLU A 306 15.34 -5.71 4.84
C GLU A 306 15.56 -5.41 3.36
N TYR A 307 15.81 -6.46 2.59
CA TYR A 307 15.91 -6.39 1.14
C TYR A 307 14.78 -7.18 0.50
N THR A 308 14.02 -6.53 -0.37
CA THR A 308 12.91 -7.12 -1.12
C THR A 308 13.23 -7.13 -2.60
N MET A 309 13.02 -8.28 -3.24
CA MET A 309 13.13 -8.47 -4.68
C MET A 309 11.75 -8.81 -5.26
N ILE A 310 11.41 -8.21 -6.38
CA ILE A 310 10.16 -8.47 -7.10
C ILE A 310 10.52 -8.68 -8.57
N LYS A 311 10.15 -9.83 -9.14
CA LYS A 311 10.41 -10.15 -10.55
C LYS A 311 9.39 -9.45 -11.47
N SER A 312 9.39 -8.12 -11.45
CA SER A 312 8.43 -7.29 -12.19
C SER A 312 8.60 -7.39 -13.71
N SER A 313 9.74 -7.86 -14.19
CA SER A 313 9.99 -8.10 -15.62
C SER A 313 9.08 -9.16 -16.25
N VAL A 314 8.41 -10.00 -15.43
CA VAL A 314 7.44 -10.99 -15.94
C VAL A 314 6.03 -10.43 -16.06
N PHE A 315 5.79 -9.20 -15.58
CA PHE A 315 4.48 -8.56 -15.69
C PHE A 315 4.13 -8.39 -17.17
N SER A 316 3.00 -8.90 -17.58
CA SER A 316 2.47 -8.73 -18.92
C SER A 316 0.95 -8.65 -18.89
N SER A 317 0.40 -7.89 -19.80
CA SER A 317 -1.03 -7.71 -19.98
C SER A 317 -1.31 -7.45 -21.45
N ASP A 318 -2.21 -8.21 -22.03
CA ASP A 318 -2.59 -8.06 -23.45
C ASP A 318 -3.39 -6.78 -23.73
N LEU A 319 -3.96 -6.15 -22.69
CA LEU A 319 -4.79 -4.95 -22.81
C LEU A 319 -4.14 -3.67 -22.26
N LEU A 320 -3.19 -3.80 -21.31
CA LEU A 320 -2.57 -2.68 -20.59
C LEU A 320 -1.14 -2.41 -21.08
N ASP A 321 -0.78 -2.89 -22.27
CA ASP A 321 0.54 -2.69 -22.85
C ASP A 321 0.67 -1.26 -23.41
N ILE A 322 1.81 -0.61 -23.14
CA ILE A 322 2.08 0.77 -23.50
C ILE A 322 3.43 0.82 -24.21
N GLU A 323 3.46 1.29 -25.44
CA GLU A 323 4.63 1.24 -26.33
C GLU A 323 5.93 1.83 -25.74
N ASN A 324 5.84 2.83 -24.84
CA ASN A 324 7.02 3.52 -24.31
C ASN A 324 7.41 3.09 -22.88
N ALA A 325 6.80 2.04 -22.36
CA ALA A 325 7.05 1.57 -21.01
C ALA A 325 7.34 0.07 -20.98
N THR A 326 8.31 -0.29 -20.17
CA THR A 326 8.68 -1.69 -19.92
C THR A 326 8.81 -1.93 -18.42
N PHE A 327 8.69 -3.20 -18.01
CA PHE A 327 8.88 -3.58 -16.62
C PHE A 327 10.22 -4.32 -16.46
N GLU A 328 11.03 -3.82 -15.52
CA GLU A 328 12.30 -4.42 -15.08
C GLU A 328 12.10 -5.05 -13.70
N ASP A 329 13.06 -5.84 -13.24
CA ASP A 329 13.02 -6.37 -11.88
C ASP A 329 13.14 -5.24 -10.84
N SER A 330 12.21 -5.23 -9.89
CA SER A 330 12.11 -4.24 -8.83
C SER A 330 12.88 -4.70 -7.59
N SER A 331 13.43 -3.74 -6.84
CA SER A 331 14.08 -4.00 -5.57
C SER A 331 13.87 -2.87 -4.57
N ILE A 332 13.75 -3.24 -3.28
CA ILE A 332 13.59 -2.29 -2.17
C ILE A 332 14.61 -2.64 -1.10
N LEU A 333 15.44 -1.68 -0.71
CA LEU A 333 16.29 -1.75 0.47
C LEU A 333 15.73 -0.84 1.54
N SER A 334 15.37 -1.40 2.69
CA SER A 334 14.87 -0.68 3.87
C SER A 334 15.86 -0.81 5.01
N ILE A 335 16.17 0.29 5.68
CA ILE A 335 16.98 0.33 6.89
C ILE A 335 16.24 1.19 7.92
N GLY A 336 16.08 0.70 9.14
CA GLY A 336 15.36 1.45 10.14
C GLY A 336 15.40 0.81 11.52
N GLY A 337 14.74 1.47 12.46
CA GLY A 337 14.68 0.99 13.82
C GLY A 337 13.85 1.86 14.73
N PHE A 338 13.88 1.51 16.01
CA PHE A 338 13.20 2.28 17.04
C PHE A 338 14.01 2.37 18.33
N TYR A 339 13.63 3.34 19.15
CA TYR A 339 14.16 3.54 20.49
C TYR A 339 13.03 3.88 21.47
N ILE A 340 13.07 3.27 22.67
CA ILE A 340 12.17 3.53 23.80
C ILE A 340 13.03 3.90 24.99
N PRO A 341 12.98 5.14 25.49
CA PRO A 341 13.83 5.59 26.59
C PRO A 341 13.68 4.79 27.88
N ASP A 342 12.44 4.59 28.33
CA ASP A 342 12.11 3.75 29.50
C ASP A 342 10.68 3.22 29.37
N TYR A 343 10.57 1.95 28.95
CA TYR A 343 9.28 1.28 28.76
C TYR A 343 8.46 1.18 30.05
N ASN A 344 9.09 1.13 31.21
CA ASN A 344 8.46 0.93 32.50
C ASN A 344 8.19 2.24 33.26
N SER A 345 8.46 3.40 32.68
CA SER A 345 8.23 4.69 33.34
C SER A 345 6.76 4.91 33.73
N PHE A 346 6.48 5.15 35.00
CA PHE A 346 5.12 5.41 35.48
C PHE A 346 4.71 6.89 35.33
N ASN A 347 5.65 7.81 35.51
CA ASN A 347 5.36 9.24 35.66
C ASN A 347 5.58 10.06 34.38
N LYS A 348 6.32 9.54 33.40
CA LYS A 348 6.72 10.30 32.22
C LYS A 348 6.27 9.57 30.95
N VAL A 349 5.18 10.03 30.34
CA VAL A 349 4.64 9.44 29.08
C VAL A 349 5.69 9.41 27.99
N TRP A 350 6.50 10.47 27.84
CA TRP A 350 7.55 10.60 26.82
C TRP A 350 8.60 9.48 26.87
N GLN A 351 8.86 8.90 28.04
CA GLN A 351 9.80 7.82 28.19
C GLN A 351 9.28 6.49 27.68
N ARG A 352 7.94 6.34 27.59
CA ARG A 352 7.27 5.14 27.05
C ARG A 352 6.94 5.24 25.56
N VAL A 353 7.10 6.41 24.97
CA VAL A 353 6.90 6.61 23.53
C VAL A 353 7.94 5.82 22.75
N VAL A 354 7.50 5.15 21.70
CA VAL A 354 8.37 4.46 20.75
C VAL A 354 8.73 5.46 19.65
N TYR A 355 9.98 5.87 19.61
CA TYR A 355 10.54 6.75 18.57
C TYR A 355 11.07 5.88 17.44
N ARG A 356 10.60 6.09 16.22
CA ARG A 356 10.96 5.31 15.05
C ARG A 356 11.58 6.18 13.98
N SER A 357 12.51 5.62 13.22
CA SER A 357 13.11 6.28 12.07
C SER A 357 13.61 5.25 11.06
N GLY A 358 13.59 5.60 9.78
CA GLY A 358 14.11 4.73 8.74
C GLY A 358 14.25 5.43 7.40
N ILE A 359 14.93 4.74 6.49
CA ILE A 359 15.16 5.17 5.11
C ILE A 359 14.88 3.98 4.19
N TYR A 360 14.45 4.25 2.97
CA TYR A 360 14.37 3.23 1.94
C TYR A 360 14.78 3.76 0.57
N PHE A 361 15.28 2.82 -0.23
CA PHE A 361 15.63 3.02 -1.63
C PHE A 361 14.90 1.96 -2.46
N GLU A 362 14.13 2.39 -3.44
CA GLU A 362 13.34 1.53 -4.29
C GLU A 362 13.67 1.76 -5.77
N LYS A 363 13.96 0.67 -6.49
CA LYS A 363 13.80 0.61 -7.94
C LYS A 363 12.40 0.09 -8.18
N THR A 364 11.50 0.91 -8.73
CA THR A 364 10.08 0.54 -8.86
C THR A 364 9.82 -0.59 -9.87
N GLY A 365 10.79 -0.85 -10.74
CA GLY A 365 10.66 -1.78 -11.84
C GLY A 365 9.99 -1.20 -13.08
N LEU A 366 9.56 0.04 -13.05
CA LEU A 366 9.01 0.75 -14.20
C LEU A 366 10.12 1.48 -14.94
N ASN A 367 10.22 1.25 -16.24
CA ASN A 367 11.13 1.93 -17.16
C ASN A 367 10.31 2.61 -18.25
N ILE A 368 10.45 3.92 -18.39
CA ILE A 368 9.74 4.75 -19.36
C ILE A 368 10.78 5.51 -20.18
N ASN A 369 10.70 5.48 -21.49
CA ASN A 369 11.66 6.14 -22.38
C ASN A 369 13.13 5.80 -22.02
N ASN A 370 13.42 4.54 -21.68
CA ASN A 370 14.72 4.07 -21.20
C ASN A 370 15.21 4.72 -19.89
N GLN A 371 14.30 5.32 -19.10
CA GLN A 371 14.58 5.85 -17.77
C GLN A 371 13.94 4.96 -16.70
N SER A 372 14.77 4.31 -15.89
CA SER A 372 14.32 3.51 -14.75
C SER A 372 13.78 4.42 -13.63
N ILE A 373 12.52 4.25 -13.24
CA ILE A 373 11.89 5.05 -12.20
C ILE A 373 12.34 4.56 -10.83
N LYS A 374 12.89 5.47 -10.03
CA LYS A 374 13.38 5.20 -8.68
C LYS A 374 12.62 6.01 -7.65
N GLU A 375 12.56 5.49 -6.44
CA GLU A 375 11.98 6.17 -5.28
C GLU A 375 12.95 6.12 -4.10
N PHE A 376 12.96 7.19 -3.32
CA PHE A 376 13.71 7.31 -2.08
C PHE A 376 12.85 8.01 -1.05
N GLY A 377 12.88 7.53 0.20
CA GLY A 377 12.18 8.19 1.30
C GLY A 377 12.88 8.04 2.65
N ILE A 378 12.62 9.02 3.51
CA ILE A 378 13.01 9.07 4.91
C ILE A 378 11.74 9.16 5.74
N SER A 379 11.67 8.41 6.83
CA SER A 379 10.51 8.38 7.70
C SER A 379 10.88 8.60 9.16
N PHE A 380 9.96 9.24 9.89
CA PHE A 380 10.00 9.42 11.34
C PHE A 380 8.63 9.13 11.90
N GLY A 381 8.57 8.41 13.02
CA GLY A 381 7.29 8.05 13.61
C GLY A 381 7.32 7.93 15.11
N LEU A 382 6.12 7.99 15.68
CA LEU A 382 5.87 7.90 17.11
C LEU A 382 4.84 6.80 17.38
N GLY A 383 5.10 5.98 18.39
CA GLY A 383 4.12 5.04 18.95
C GLY A 383 3.80 5.44 20.37
N ILE A 384 2.57 5.89 20.60
CA ILE A 384 2.13 6.40 21.90
C ILE A 384 1.21 5.35 22.53
N PRO A 385 1.59 4.78 23.69
CA PRO A 385 0.71 3.85 24.39
C PRO A 385 -0.55 4.56 24.88
N VAL A 386 -1.72 4.01 24.52
CA VAL A 386 -3.04 4.54 24.90
C VAL A 386 -3.85 3.47 25.63
N GLY A 387 -4.60 3.89 26.66
CA GLY A 387 -5.46 2.99 27.42
C GLY A 387 -4.72 2.03 28.35
N ARG A 388 -5.39 0.91 28.74
CA ARG A 388 -4.91 -0.03 29.76
C ARG A 388 -4.38 -1.36 29.23
N LEU A 389 -4.64 -1.69 27.94
CA LEU A 389 -4.41 -3.03 27.38
C LEU A 389 -3.43 -3.00 26.19
N PHE A 390 -2.28 -2.33 26.34
CA PHE A 390 -1.25 -2.29 25.32
C PHE A 390 -1.72 -1.78 23.94
N SER A 391 -2.77 -0.95 23.92
CA SER A 391 -3.20 -0.26 22.70
C SER A 391 -2.27 0.89 22.39
N ASN A 392 -2.00 1.13 21.11
CA ASN A 392 -1.11 2.19 20.65
C ASN A 392 -1.77 3.05 19.58
N LEU A 393 -1.51 4.35 19.66
CA LEU A 393 -1.65 5.29 18.57
C LEU A 393 -0.30 5.45 17.90
N ASN A 394 -0.20 5.10 16.62
CA ASN A 394 1.01 5.29 15.85
C ASN A 394 0.82 6.41 14.83
N SER A 395 1.85 7.20 14.65
CA SER A 395 1.92 8.24 13.62
C SER A 395 3.25 8.17 12.88
N VAL A 396 3.25 8.53 11.60
CA VAL A 396 4.45 8.64 10.79
C VAL A 396 4.35 9.83 9.85
N VAL A 397 5.47 10.50 9.66
CA VAL A 397 5.73 11.43 8.57
C VAL A 397 6.82 10.81 7.70
N GLU A 398 6.55 10.70 6.40
CA GLU A 398 7.48 10.20 5.40
C GLU A 398 7.68 11.26 4.33
N ILE A 399 8.92 11.59 4.04
CA ILE A 399 9.31 12.58 3.03
C ILE A 399 10.15 11.86 1.99
N GLY A 400 9.80 12.03 0.72
CA GLY A 400 10.53 11.33 -0.32
C GLY A 400 10.31 11.93 -1.71
N ARG A 401 10.94 11.25 -2.67
CA ARG A 401 10.83 11.60 -4.08
C ARG A 401 10.75 10.35 -4.93
N ARG A 402 10.00 10.42 -6.05
CA ARG A 402 9.90 9.40 -7.08
C ARG A 402 10.09 10.02 -8.45
N GLY A 403 10.73 9.26 -9.35
CA GLY A 403 10.87 9.66 -10.75
C GLY A 403 11.93 10.72 -11.00
N THR A 404 11.89 11.30 -12.20
CA THR A 404 12.85 12.27 -12.73
C THR A 404 12.15 13.20 -13.71
N THR A 405 12.73 14.38 -13.94
CA THR A 405 12.29 15.32 -14.99
C THR A 405 12.98 15.09 -16.34
N ASN A 406 13.93 14.14 -16.41
CA ASN A 406 14.57 13.77 -17.67
C ASN A 406 13.56 13.14 -18.63
N GLU A 407 13.76 13.26 -19.94
CA GLU A 407 12.92 12.69 -20.99
C GLU A 407 11.42 13.07 -20.83
N ASN A 408 11.17 14.31 -20.39
CA ASN A 408 9.84 14.86 -20.15
C ASN A 408 8.99 14.04 -19.16
N LEU A 409 9.63 13.32 -18.26
CA LEU A 409 8.95 12.59 -17.19
C LEU A 409 8.60 13.51 -16.02
N VAL A 410 7.83 12.99 -15.08
CA VAL A 410 7.35 13.71 -13.91
C VAL A 410 8.16 13.30 -12.68
N LYS A 411 8.73 14.26 -11.97
CA LYS A 411 9.31 14.06 -10.65
C LYS A 411 8.25 14.37 -9.58
N GLU A 412 8.00 13.41 -8.71
CA GLU A 412 7.10 13.53 -7.57
C GLU A 412 7.92 13.79 -6.30
N ASN A 413 7.65 14.88 -5.60
CA ASN A 413 8.15 15.13 -4.25
C ASN A 413 6.95 15.01 -3.30
N PHE A 414 7.00 14.08 -2.36
CA PHE A 414 5.85 13.78 -1.51
C PHE A 414 6.15 13.91 -0.04
N VAL A 415 5.12 14.31 0.72
CA VAL A 415 5.06 14.24 2.17
C VAL A 415 3.84 13.41 2.53
N ASN A 416 4.07 12.25 3.12
CA ASN A 416 3.02 11.34 3.57
C ASN A 416 2.88 11.44 5.09
N PHE A 417 1.65 11.56 5.55
CA PHE A 417 1.29 11.46 6.96
C PHE A 417 0.36 10.27 7.16
N GLN A 418 0.67 9.40 8.11
CA GLN A 418 -0.20 8.28 8.44
C GLN A 418 -0.48 8.21 9.93
N LEU A 419 -1.68 7.75 10.24
CA LEU A 419 -2.14 7.44 11.58
C LEU A 419 -2.67 6.02 11.64
N SER A 420 -2.38 5.31 12.73
CA SER A 420 -3.01 4.03 13.00
C SER A 420 -3.34 3.86 14.48
N LEU A 421 -4.39 3.06 14.69
CA LEU A 421 -4.78 2.59 16.01
C LEU A 421 -4.57 1.08 16.08
N SER A 422 -3.75 0.63 17.03
CA SER A 422 -3.64 -0.76 17.42
C SER A 422 -4.42 -0.95 18.71
N LEU A 423 -5.60 -1.58 18.61
CA LEU A 423 -6.50 -1.84 19.73
C LEU A 423 -6.37 -3.29 20.13
N ASN A 424 -5.84 -3.53 21.32
CA ASN A 424 -5.59 -4.88 21.81
C ASN A 424 -6.54 -5.21 22.94
N ASP A 425 -7.10 -6.42 22.92
CA ASP A 425 -8.02 -6.87 23.96
C ASP A 425 -7.81 -8.36 24.28
N ARG A 426 -8.22 -8.76 25.46
CA ARG A 426 -8.21 -10.13 25.95
C ARG A 426 -9.51 -10.81 25.61
N TRP A 427 -9.53 -11.57 24.53
CA TRP A 427 -10.65 -12.45 24.20
C TRP A 427 -10.46 -13.81 24.89
N PHE A 428 -11.54 -14.55 25.09
CA PHE A 428 -11.54 -15.92 25.64
C PHE A 428 -11.09 -16.03 27.12
N VAL A 429 -11.23 -14.98 27.90
CA VAL A 429 -11.01 -15.04 29.35
C VAL A 429 -12.20 -15.76 30.00
N LYS A 430 -11.95 -16.86 30.71
CA LYS A 430 -12.98 -17.53 31.53
C LYS A 430 -13.44 -16.58 32.63
N ARG A 431 -14.73 -16.26 32.69
CA ARG A 431 -15.29 -15.52 33.83
C ARG A 431 -15.17 -16.43 35.06
N LYS A 432 -14.44 -15.99 36.08
CA LYS A 432 -14.49 -16.61 37.40
C LYS A 432 -15.78 -16.11 38.04
N TYR A 433 -16.72 -17.00 38.28
CA TYR A 433 -17.84 -16.75 39.18
C TYR A 433 -17.30 -16.91 40.62
N ASN A 434 -17.33 -15.84 41.41
CA ASN A 434 -17.11 -15.89 42.85
C ASN A 434 -18.42 -16.24 43.52
#